data_7d8ea760fceb623baed53c564ed8850e
#
_entry.id   7d8ea760fceb623baed53c564ed8850e
#
_cell.length_a   1.000
_cell.length_b   1.000
_cell.length_c   1.000
_cell.angle_alpha   90.00
_cell.angle_beta   90.00
_cell.angle_gamma   90.00
#
_symmetry.space_group_name_H-M   'P 1'
#
loop_
_entity.id
_entity.type
_entity.pdbx_description
1 polymer ?
#
loop_
_entity_poly.entity_id
_entity_poly.type
_entity_poly.pdbx_seq_one_letter_code
_entity_poly.pdbx_strand_id
1 'polypeptide(L)'
;MNFPKQQPSTMPIHRYAPFIPVDLTDRTWPTKRITKAPQWCSVDLRDGNQALIDPMDGTRKLAMFKLLVQMGYKEIEVGFPSASQTD
;
A
#
# COMPACT_ATOMS: atom_id res chain seq x y z
N MET A 1 3.10 -20.13 13.08
CA MET A 1 3.68 -18.78 12.88
C MET A 1 2.66 -17.74 13.27
N ASN A 2 3.04 -16.83 14.15
CA ASN A 2 2.18 -15.75 14.61
C ASN A 2 2.44 -14.49 13.80
N PHE A 3 1.40 -13.96 13.18
CA PHE A 3 1.48 -12.68 12.52
C PHE A 3 1.11 -11.55 13.47
N PRO A 4 1.71 -10.37 13.31
CA PRO A 4 1.32 -9.22 14.11
C PRO A 4 -0.10 -8.78 13.80
N LYS A 5 -0.79 -8.22 14.79
CA LYS A 5 -2.11 -7.62 14.56
C LYS A 5 -1.94 -6.29 13.85
N GLN A 6 -2.91 -5.97 13.00
CA GLN A 6 -2.96 -4.65 12.39
C GLN A 6 -3.27 -3.60 13.44
N GLN A 7 -2.61 -2.45 13.32
CA GLN A 7 -2.83 -1.32 14.22
C GLN A 7 -3.65 -0.25 13.52
N PRO A 8 -4.49 0.49 14.24
CA PRO A 8 -5.18 1.62 13.67
C PRO A 8 -4.18 2.69 13.21
N SER A 9 -4.54 3.40 12.14
CA SER A 9 -3.69 4.47 11.64
C SER A 9 -3.61 5.62 12.64
N THR A 10 -2.39 6.11 12.87
CA THR A 10 -2.15 7.32 13.67
C THR A 10 -2.03 8.57 12.80
N MET A 11 -2.24 8.44 11.50
CA MET A 11 -2.14 9.56 10.57
C MET A 11 -3.13 10.67 10.96
N PRO A 12 -2.67 11.95 11.08
CA PRO A 12 -3.53 13.06 11.50
C PRO A 12 -4.39 13.54 10.33
N ILE A 13 -5.37 12.73 9.93
CA ILE A 13 -6.21 13.02 8.76
C ILE A 13 -7.01 14.30 8.90
N HIS A 14 -7.27 14.74 10.13
CA HIS A 14 -8.00 15.99 10.40
C HIS A 14 -7.22 17.25 9.96
N ARG A 15 -5.92 17.11 9.70
CA ARG A 15 -5.07 18.22 9.21
C ARG A 15 -5.14 18.39 7.71
N TYR A 16 -5.78 17.46 7.01
CA TYR A 16 -5.87 17.46 5.56
C TYR A 16 -7.30 17.76 5.13
N ALA A 17 -7.44 18.66 4.18
CA ALA A 17 -8.73 19.02 3.62
C ALA A 17 -8.76 18.66 2.13
N PRO A 18 -9.96 18.29 1.60
CA PRO A 18 -10.10 18.08 0.17
C PRO A 18 -9.79 19.36 -0.60
N PHE A 19 -9.19 19.22 -1.78
CA PHE A 19 -9.00 20.36 -2.69
C PHE A 19 -10.36 20.88 -3.13
N ILE A 20 -10.52 22.22 -3.15
CA ILE A 20 -11.75 22.86 -3.60
C ILE A 20 -11.81 22.74 -5.13
N PRO A 21 -12.79 22.00 -5.70
CA PRO A 21 -12.88 21.83 -7.15
C PRO A 21 -13.34 23.12 -7.83
N VAL A 22 -13.01 23.24 -9.12
CA VAL A 22 -13.55 24.31 -9.95
C VAL A 22 -15.06 24.13 -10.07
N ASP A 23 -15.81 25.20 -9.86
CA ASP A 23 -17.28 25.17 -9.87
C ASP A 23 -17.82 25.19 -11.30
N LEU A 24 -17.87 24.00 -11.92
CA LEU A 24 -18.49 23.78 -13.23
C LEU A 24 -19.64 22.81 -13.05
N THR A 25 -20.86 23.31 -13.16
CA THR A 25 -22.08 22.60 -12.79
C THR A 25 -22.45 21.45 -13.71
N ASP A 26 -21.93 21.43 -14.93
CA ASP A 26 -22.20 20.39 -15.93
C ASP A 26 -21.23 19.20 -15.87
N ARG A 27 -20.26 19.24 -14.95
CA ARG A 27 -19.32 18.12 -14.73
C ARG A 27 -19.91 17.10 -13.76
N THR A 28 -19.54 15.82 -13.97
CA THR A 28 -20.01 14.73 -13.09
C THR A 28 -18.91 14.23 -12.16
N TRP A 29 -17.91 13.51 -12.65
CA TRP A 29 -16.93 12.89 -11.79
C TRP A 29 -15.84 13.85 -11.25
N PRO A 30 -15.39 14.93 -11.96
CA PRO A 30 -14.28 15.73 -11.45
C PRO A 30 -14.59 16.50 -10.17
N THR A 31 -15.87 16.71 -9.86
CA THR A 31 -16.30 17.39 -8.63
C THR A 31 -16.58 16.43 -7.49
N LYS A 32 -16.57 15.13 -7.76
CA LYS A 32 -16.79 14.13 -6.71
C LYS A 32 -15.54 13.98 -5.84
N ARG A 33 -15.77 13.70 -4.57
CA ARG A 33 -14.70 13.50 -3.58
C ARG A 33 -14.73 12.07 -3.07
N ILE A 34 -13.55 11.53 -2.80
CA ILE A 34 -13.41 10.24 -2.13
C ILE A 34 -13.68 10.46 -0.64
N THR A 35 -14.70 9.81 -0.11
CA THR A 35 -15.09 9.94 1.30
C THR A 35 -14.67 8.74 2.15
N LYS A 36 -14.32 7.64 1.51
CA LYS A 36 -13.81 6.44 2.19
C LYS A 36 -12.40 6.16 1.70
N ALA A 37 -11.54 5.73 2.61
CA ALA A 37 -10.18 5.35 2.24
C ALA A 37 -10.19 4.22 1.22
N PRO A 38 -9.38 4.30 0.14
CA PRO A 38 -9.23 3.18 -0.77
C PRO A 38 -8.52 2.02 -0.08
N GLN A 39 -8.71 0.82 -0.60
CA GLN A 39 -7.94 -0.33 -0.15
C GLN A 39 -6.57 -0.30 -0.82
N TRP A 40 -5.55 -0.03 -0.01
CA TRP A 40 -4.18 0.06 -0.50
C TRP A 40 -3.59 -1.32 -0.76
N CYS A 41 -2.90 -1.45 -1.88
CA CYS A 41 -2.10 -2.63 -2.20
C CYS A 41 -0.63 -2.25 -2.09
N SER A 42 0.14 -2.99 -1.29
CA SER A 42 1.59 -2.79 -1.21
C SER A 42 2.27 -3.56 -2.33
N VAL A 43 3.20 -2.91 -3.00
CA VAL A 43 4.02 -3.52 -4.07
C VAL A 43 5.51 -3.55 -3.68
N ASP A 44 5.82 -3.32 -2.42
CA ASP A 44 7.20 -3.26 -1.94
C ASP A 44 7.95 -4.57 -2.14
N LEU A 45 7.28 -5.70 -1.91
CA LEU A 45 7.89 -7.03 -2.04
C LEU A 45 7.98 -7.52 -3.48
N ARG A 46 7.30 -6.87 -4.41
CA ARG A 46 7.41 -7.17 -5.83
C ARG A 46 8.21 -6.10 -6.55
N ASP A 47 7.60 -4.96 -6.86
CA ASP A 47 8.25 -3.90 -7.64
C ASP A 47 9.43 -3.28 -6.89
N GLY A 48 9.26 -3.01 -5.60
CA GLY A 48 10.33 -2.47 -4.77
C GLY A 48 11.51 -3.42 -4.68
N ASN A 49 11.25 -4.70 -4.42
CA ASN A 49 12.30 -5.72 -4.33
C ASN A 49 13.02 -5.92 -5.68
N GLN A 50 12.29 -5.89 -6.79
CA GLN A 50 12.89 -6.03 -8.13
C GLN A 50 13.80 -4.85 -8.48
N ALA A 51 13.57 -3.70 -7.91
CA ALA A 51 14.39 -2.51 -8.13
C ALA A 51 15.72 -2.54 -7.38
N LEU A 52 15.88 -3.43 -6.42
CA LEU A 52 17.12 -3.54 -5.65
C LEU A 52 18.21 -4.22 -6.45
N ILE A 53 19.45 -3.72 -6.34
CA ILE A 53 20.62 -4.38 -6.94
C ILE A 53 20.81 -5.77 -6.31
N ASP A 54 20.59 -5.86 -5.00
CA ASP A 54 20.67 -7.10 -4.24
C ASP A 54 19.29 -7.38 -3.61
N PRO A 55 18.42 -8.14 -4.31
CA PRO A 55 17.07 -8.41 -3.81
C PRO A 55 17.08 -9.14 -2.47
N MET A 56 15.99 -8.96 -1.70
CA MET A 56 15.84 -9.58 -0.39
C MET A 56 15.69 -11.10 -0.51
N ASP A 57 16.30 -11.82 0.43
CA ASP A 57 16.05 -13.25 0.60
C ASP A 57 14.68 -13.52 1.25
N GLY A 58 14.30 -14.80 1.36
CA GLY A 58 13.01 -15.18 1.94
C GLY A 58 12.82 -14.71 3.38
N THR A 59 13.88 -14.72 4.18
CA THR A 59 13.82 -14.27 5.58
C THR A 59 13.51 -12.79 5.68
N ARG A 60 14.19 -11.98 4.90
CA ARG A 60 13.96 -10.52 4.88
C ARG A 60 12.59 -10.19 4.30
N LYS A 61 12.17 -10.88 3.24
CA LYS A 61 10.84 -10.69 2.65
C LYS A 61 9.75 -11.01 3.66
N LEU A 62 9.90 -12.08 4.44
CA LEU A 62 8.91 -12.44 5.46
C LEU A 62 8.83 -11.37 6.55
N ALA A 63 9.97 -10.85 7.00
CA ALA A 63 10.00 -9.77 7.98
C ALA A 63 9.28 -8.52 7.47
N MET A 64 9.52 -8.15 6.21
CA MET A 64 8.85 -7.01 5.57
C MET A 64 7.36 -7.27 5.41
N PHE A 65 6.97 -8.48 5.04
CA PHE A 65 5.56 -8.86 4.93
C PHE A 65 4.82 -8.66 6.26
N LYS A 66 5.42 -9.13 7.36
CA LYS A 66 4.82 -8.96 8.69
C LYS A 66 4.67 -7.48 9.07
N LEU A 67 5.65 -6.66 8.71
CA LEU A 67 5.57 -5.23 8.94
C LEU A 67 4.42 -4.60 8.14
N LEU A 68 4.27 -4.97 6.87
CA LEU A 68 3.18 -4.46 6.03
C LEU A 68 1.80 -4.84 6.56
N VAL A 69 1.66 -6.08 7.08
CA VAL A 69 0.43 -6.51 7.75
C VAL A 69 0.15 -5.65 8.97
N GLN A 70 1.17 -5.39 9.77
CA GLN A 70 1.06 -4.56 10.97
C GLN A 70 0.68 -3.12 10.64
N MET A 71 1.16 -2.59 9.51
CA MET A 71 0.81 -1.25 9.02
C MET A 71 -0.64 -1.13 8.56
N GLY A 72 -1.29 -2.25 8.26
CA GLY A 72 -2.70 -2.26 7.89
C GLY A 72 -3.00 -2.51 6.42
N TYR A 73 -2.01 -2.89 5.62
CA TYR A 73 -2.28 -3.24 4.22
C TYR A 73 -3.13 -4.50 4.14
N LYS A 74 -4.17 -4.45 3.31
CA LYS A 74 -5.10 -5.57 3.08
C LYS A 74 -4.71 -6.41 1.88
N GLU A 75 -3.98 -5.83 0.93
CA GLU A 75 -3.48 -6.49 -0.26
C GLU A 75 -1.98 -6.25 -0.35
N ILE A 76 -1.23 -7.33 -0.60
CA ILE A 76 0.24 -7.28 -0.67
C ILE A 76 0.68 -8.16 -1.83
N GLU A 77 1.35 -7.57 -2.82
CA GLU A 77 2.03 -8.34 -3.85
C GLU A 77 3.36 -8.86 -3.27
N VAL A 78 3.54 -10.18 -3.29
CA VAL A 78 4.67 -10.80 -2.59
C VAL A 78 5.84 -11.15 -3.48
N GLY A 79 5.64 -11.18 -4.79
CA GLY A 79 6.71 -11.51 -5.71
C GLY A 79 6.22 -11.65 -7.13
N PHE A 80 7.19 -11.90 -8.02
CA PHE A 80 6.96 -12.21 -9.42
C PHE A 80 7.75 -13.49 -9.75
N PRO A 81 7.12 -14.69 -9.61
CA PRO A 81 7.87 -15.97 -9.64
C PRO A 81 8.67 -16.20 -10.91
N SER A 82 8.27 -15.63 -12.04
CA SER A 82 9.02 -15.76 -13.28
C SER A 82 10.29 -14.91 -13.33
N ALA A 83 10.48 -14.00 -12.38
CA ALA A 83 11.66 -13.12 -12.34
C ALA A 83 12.88 -13.83 -11.72
N SER A 84 12.67 -14.63 -10.67
CA SER A 84 13.74 -15.36 -10.00
C SER A 84 13.19 -16.49 -9.14
N GLN A 85 14.09 -17.39 -8.74
CA GLN A 85 13.72 -18.51 -7.86
C GLN A 85 13.34 -18.08 -6.46
N THR A 86 13.86 -16.94 -5.99
CA THR A 86 13.57 -16.42 -4.65
C THR A 86 12.23 -15.68 -4.54
N ASP A 87 11.62 -15.30 -5.65
CA ASP A 87 10.33 -14.63 -5.67
C ASP A 87 9.12 -15.57 -5.49
#